data_cd3de121a2c6aa92ba0b0be54d806803
#
_entry.id   cd3de121a2c6aa92ba0b0be54d806803
#
_cell.length_a   1.000
_cell.length_b   1.000
_cell.length_c   1.000
_cell.angle_alpha   90.00
_cell.angle_beta   90.00
_cell.angle_gamma   90.00
#
_symmetry.space_group_name_H-M   'P 1'
#
loop_
_entity.id
_entity.type
_entity.pdbx_description
1 polymer ?
#
loop_
_entity_poly.entity_id
_entity_poly.type
_entity_poly.pdbx_seq_one_letter_code
_entity_poly.pdbx_strand_id
1 'polypeptide(L)'
;MVFSSLVFLCIFLPMVFLLYTLVPSLKFRNGLLIVASLIFYAYGEPVYVLLMIFSSLLNYICARLVANENAKRKLVLVLAVVINLGILAVFKYSGFFVESLNSVTGLAIPVPQIDLPIGISFFTFQALSYVIDVYRKTVDAQKNYLYVLLYITFFPQLIAGPIVKYRDISEQIVDREQTAEKIADGMRRFICGLAKKVLIANTMGQTADIIFNAGNDYLSVVTAWLGALAYLFQIYYDFSGYSDMAIGLGKMFGFDFKENFNYPYGAVSVKDFWRKWHISLSTWFKEYLYIPLGGNRKGRMRAVLNRLIVFFCTGLWHGASWTFVIWGLYHGVFLLLEEFIPILGRLPKVINHIYALLAVTVGFVIFRADTIGQGFDFIGNMFAGFNITDKSLSLALTQLTPWFIVMLVAAIIGCAPIKPIADKFRINGSATALVGKKQNVAQTVLYVLAFAMLIWCIIRLSGTSYNPFIYFRF
;
A
#
# COMPACT_ATOMS: atom_id res chain seq x y z
N MET A 1 2.56 14.02 -8.51
CA MET A 1 3.44 13.25 -9.42
C MET A 1 3.41 11.78 -9.03
N VAL A 2 3.62 10.82 -9.94
CA VAL A 2 3.69 9.38 -9.60
C VAL A 2 5.05 8.79 -9.98
N PHE A 3 5.53 7.77 -9.26
CA PHE A 3 6.86 7.18 -9.49
C PHE A 3 6.99 6.51 -10.87
N SER A 4 5.91 6.00 -11.41
CA SER A 4 5.85 5.40 -12.75
C SER A 4 5.54 6.42 -13.86
N SER A 5 5.89 7.69 -13.70
CA SER A 5 5.79 8.70 -14.76
C SER A 5 7.15 9.03 -15.37
N LEU A 6 7.18 9.33 -16.67
CA LEU A 6 8.41 9.72 -17.36
C LEU A 6 9.03 10.99 -16.76
N VAL A 7 8.20 11.95 -16.34
CA VAL A 7 8.68 13.18 -15.69
C VAL A 7 9.42 12.85 -14.38
N PHE A 8 8.88 11.91 -13.59
CA PHE A 8 9.55 11.46 -12.36
C PHE A 8 10.88 10.76 -12.67
N LEU A 9 10.85 9.78 -13.59
CA LEU A 9 11.99 8.91 -13.88
C LEU A 9 13.15 9.64 -14.57
N CYS A 10 12.82 10.53 -15.53
CA CYS A 10 13.82 11.14 -16.40
C CYS A 10 14.25 12.53 -15.95
N ILE A 11 13.45 13.24 -15.15
CA ILE A 11 13.73 14.62 -14.75
C ILE A 11 13.84 14.75 -13.24
N PHE A 12 12.75 14.49 -12.52
CA PHE A 12 12.65 14.77 -11.08
C PHE A 12 13.66 13.97 -10.27
N LEU A 13 13.63 12.63 -10.38
CA LEU A 13 14.50 11.77 -9.59
C LEU A 13 15.99 11.98 -9.89
N PRO A 14 16.45 12.03 -11.17
CA PRO A 14 17.86 12.29 -11.47
C PRO A 14 18.34 13.63 -10.92
N MET A 15 17.55 14.71 -11.09
CA MET A 15 17.91 16.04 -10.62
C MET A 15 18.01 16.09 -9.07
N VAL A 16 17.01 15.56 -8.36
CA VAL A 16 17.02 15.55 -6.89
C VAL A 16 18.16 14.68 -6.37
N PHE A 17 18.38 13.51 -6.98
CA PHE A 17 19.43 12.59 -6.57
C PHE A 17 20.83 13.17 -6.81
N LEU A 18 21.05 13.83 -7.94
CA LEU A 18 22.31 14.50 -8.26
C LEU A 18 22.60 15.61 -7.24
N LEU A 19 21.64 16.51 -7.00
CA LEU A 19 21.81 17.60 -6.02
C LEU A 19 22.06 17.07 -4.61
N TYR A 20 21.37 15.97 -4.25
CA TYR A 20 21.53 15.33 -2.95
C TYR A 20 22.94 14.74 -2.74
N THR A 21 23.53 14.15 -3.79
CA THR A 21 24.84 13.52 -3.70
C THR A 21 25.99 14.52 -3.78
N LEU A 22 25.83 15.60 -4.52
CA LEU A 22 26.87 16.63 -4.68
C LEU A 22 27.18 17.40 -3.38
N VAL A 23 26.21 17.53 -2.48
CA VAL A 23 26.39 18.33 -1.26
C VAL A 23 26.37 17.41 -0.03
N PRO A 24 27.48 17.28 0.70
CA PRO A 24 27.59 16.39 1.86
C PRO A 24 26.86 16.88 3.11
N SER A 25 26.48 18.16 3.19
CA SER A 25 25.83 18.74 4.35
C SER A 25 24.44 18.13 4.60
N LEU A 26 24.24 17.48 5.75
CA LEU A 26 22.97 16.87 6.14
C LEU A 26 21.83 17.90 6.24
N LYS A 27 22.13 19.13 6.71
CA LYS A 27 21.13 20.21 6.75
C LYS A 27 20.64 20.58 5.35
N PHE A 28 21.57 20.70 4.39
CA PHE A 28 21.23 20.95 3.00
C PHE A 28 20.40 19.79 2.42
N ARG A 29 20.84 18.53 2.62
CA ARG A 29 20.14 17.33 2.17
C ARG A 29 18.71 17.26 2.70
N ASN A 30 18.49 17.57 3.98
CA ASN A 30 17.14 17.62 4.55
C ASN A 30 16.30 18.74 3.94
N GLY A 31 16.86 19.94 3.77
CA GLY A 31 16.18 21.05 3.10
C GLY A 31 15.80 20.73 1.66
N LEU A 32 16.72 20.13 0.90
CA LEU A 32 16.48 19.68 -0.47
C LEU A 32 15.34 18.65 -0.52
N LEU A 33 15.34 17.67 0.37
CA LEU A 33 14.28 16.65 0.41
C LEU A 33 12.92 17.26 0.80
N ILE A 34 12.86 18.25 1.70
CA ILE A 34 11.61 18.98 2.00
C ILE A 34 11.09 19.68 0.74
N VAL A 35 11.94 20.49 0.10
CA VAL A 35 11.53 21.24 -1.10
C VAL A 35 11.12 20.30 -2.24
N ALA A 36 11.91 19.27 -2.51
CA ALA A 36 11.58 18.25 -3.51
C ALA A 36 10.25 17.54 -3.19
N SER A 37 10.00 17.20 -1.92
CA SER A 37 8.75 16.56 -1.50
C SER A 37 7.53 17.46 -1.68
N LEU A 38 7.65 18.73 -1.35
CA LEU A 38 6.59 19.72 -1.55
C LEU A 38 6.30 19.92 -3.05
N ILE A 39 7.34 20.02 -3.89
CA ILE A 39 7.20 20.11 -5.36
C ILE A 39 6.55 18.82 -5.91
N PHE A 40 7.00 17.64 -5.46
CA PHE A 40 6.44 16.35 -5.86
C PHE A 40 4.94 16.27 -5.60
N TYR A 41 4.51 16.73 -4.41
CA TYR A 41 3.10 16.74 -4.03
C TYR A 41 2.31 17.82 -4.77
N ALA A 42 2.81 19.06 -4.80
CA ALA A 42 2.15 20.20 -5.44
C ALA A 42 1.96 19.99 -6.96
N TYR A 43 2.79 19.18 -7.61
CA TYR A 43 2.63 18.84 -9.03
C TYR A 43 1.27 18.18 -9.33
N GLY A 44 0.72 17.40 -8.41
CA GLY A 44 -0.61 16.78 -8.54
C GLY A 44 -1.69 17.49 -7.72
N GLU A 45 -1.29 18.15 -6.63
CA GLU A 45 -2.19 18.71 -5.60
C GLU A 45 -1.74 20.12 -5.20
N PRO A 46 -1.84 21.12 -6.11
CA PRO A 46 -1.26 22.44 -5.87
C PRO A 46 -1.89 23.20 -4.69
N VAL A 47 -3.17 22.97 -4.40
CA VAL A 47 -3.88 23.59 -3.27
C VAL A 47 -3.68 22.79 -1.98
N TYR A 48 -3.78 21.47 -2.07
CA TYR A 48 -3.74 20.60 -0.88
C TYR A 48 -2.34 20.41 -0.28
N VAL A 49 -1.29 20.89 -0.94
CA VAL A 49 0.04 21.01 -0.31
C VAL A 49 -0.01 21.91 0.92
N LEU A 50 -0.86 22.94 0.93
CA LEU A 50 -1.06 23.82 2.09
C LEU A 50 -1.75 23.07 3.25
N LEU A 51 -2.70 22.18 2.95
CA LEU A 51 -3.34 21.32 3.95
C LEU A 51 -2.32 20.36 4.59
N MET A 52 -1.41 19.81 3.81
CA MET A 52 -0.35 18.91 4.30
C MET A 52 0.64 19.68 5.21
N ILE A 53 1.05 20.89 4.82
CA ILE A 53 1.90 21.75 5.64
C ILE A 53 1.16 22.12 6.94
N PHE A 54 -0.12 22.51 6.86
CA PHE A 54 -0.95 22.80 8.03
C PHE A 54 -1.05 21.59 8.96
N SER A 55 -1.35 20.41 8.43
CA SER A 55 -1.42 19.17 9.21
C SER A 55 -0.09 18.86 9.90
N SER A 56 1.05 19.04 9.22
CA SER A 56 2.36 18.82 9.82
C SER A 56 2.65 19.81 10.96
N LEU A 57 2.29 21.08 10.80
CA LEU A 57 2.46 22.12 11.83
C LEU A 57 1.55 21.86 13.03
N LEU A 58 0.27 21.53 12.79
CA LEU A 58 -0.69 21.17 13.83
C LEU A 58 -0.16 20.03 14.71
N ASN A 59 0.29 18.94 14.08
CA ASN A 59 0.76 17.78 14.81
C ASN A 59 2.12 18.01 15.49
N TYR A 60 2.99 18.86 14.93
CA TYR A 60 4.19 19.32 15.62
C TYR A 60 3.83 20.08 16.90
N ILE A 61 2.90 21.05 16.85
CA ILE A 61 2.45 21.81 18.01
C ILE A 61 1.80 20.88 19.04
N CYS A 62 0.90 20.01 18.62
CA CYS A 62 0.26 19.03 19.51
C CYS A 62 1.28 18.14 20.21
N ALA A 63 2.29 17.65 19.50
CA ALA A 63 3.34 16.81 20.08
C ALA A 63 4.17 17.59 21.13
N ARG A 64 4.52 18.86 20.85
CA ARG A 64 5.22 19.73 21.79
C ARG A 64 4.41 20.00 23.06
N LEU A 65 3.10 20.24 22.91
CA LEU A 65 2.18 20.44 24.04
C LEU A 65 1.97 19.16 24.84
N VAL A 66 1.84 18.01 24.17
CA VAL A 66 1.71 16.69 24.82
C VAL A 66 2.98 16.31 25.61
N ALA A 67 4.15 16.75 25.18
CA ALA A 67 5.41 16.50 25.88
C ALA A 67 5.56 17.35 27.15
N ASN A 68 4.84 18.47 27.25
CA ASN A 68 4.89 19.36 28.42
C ASN A 68 4.07 18.74 29.57
N GLU A 69 4.74 18.43 30.69
CA GLU A 69 4.10 17.79 31.84
C GLU A 69 3.11 18.73 32.58
N ASN A 70 3.27 20.03 32.44
CA ASN A 70 2.35 21.04 32.99
C ASN A 70 1.07 21.23 32.18
N ALA A 71 1.01 20.67 30.94
CA ALA A 71 -0.15 20.76 30.07
C ALA A 71 -1.19 19.67 30.40
N LYS A 72 -2.44 19.91 30.00
CA LYS A 72 -3.50 18.87 30.03
C LYS A 72 -3.27 17.86 28.89
N ARG A 73 -2.22 17.05 28.99
CA ARG A 73 -1.71 16.13 27.96
C ARG A 73 -2.79 15.29 27.29
N LYS A 74 -3.71 14.71 28.09
CA LYS A 74 -4.83 13.90 27.57
C LYS A 74 -5.80 14.72 26.72
N LEU A 75 -6.10 15.96 27.14
CA LEU A 75 -6.96 16.86 26.36
C LEU A 75 -6.32 17.20 25.01
N VAL A 76 -5.04 17.56 25.00
CA VAL A 76 -4.31 17.86 23.78
C VAL A 76 -4.29 16.65 22.83
N LEU A 77 -4.05 15.45 23.36
CA LEU A 77 -4.12 14.23 22.55
C LEU A 77 -5.50 14.03 21.93
N VAL A 78 -6.59 14.17 22.74
CA VAL A 78 -7.96 14.03 22.24
C VAL A 78 -8.25 15.06 21.15
N LEU A 79 -7.87 16.32 21.37
CA LEU A 79 -8.03 17.37 20.35
C LEU A 79 -7.25 17.05 19.07
N ALA A 80 -5.99 16.59 19.19
CA ALA A 80 -5.20 16.17 18.02
C ALA A 80 -5.90 15.06 17.23
N VAL A 81 -6.42 14.04 17.92
CA VAL A 81 -7.16 12.94 17.29
C VAL A 81 -8.44 13.46 16.61
N VAL A 82 -9.24 14.27 17.31
CA VAL A 82 -10.51 14.82 16.79
C VAL A 82 -10.27 15.69 15.56
N ILE A 83 -9.27 16.60 15.60
CA ILE A 83 -8.97 17.48 14.48
C ILE A 83 -8.47 16.68 13.27
N ASN A 84 -7.50 15.77 13.44
CA ASN A 84 -6.96 14.98 12.34
C ASN A 84 -8.02 14.06 11.71
N LEU A 85 -8.81 13.35 12.52
CA LEU A 85 -9.91 12.51 12.01
C LEU A 85 -11.06 13.35 11.47
N GLY A 86 -11.31 14.54 12.02
CA GLY A 86 -12.30 15.50 11.52
C GLY A 86 -11.94 16.01 10.12
N ILE A 87 -10.69 16.40 9.89
CA ILE A 87 -10.20 16.77 8.56
C ILE A 87 -10.39 15.59 7.59
N LEU A 88 -9.94 14.39 7.98
CA LEU A 88 -10.12 13.20 7.15
C LEU A 88 -11.60 12.93 6.87
N ALA A 89 -12.49 13.11 7.87
CA ALA A 89 -13.92 12.89 7.73
C ALA A 89 -14.56 13.86 6.73
N VAL A 90 -14.19 15.13 6.78
CA VAL A 90 -14.72 16.13 5.85
C VAL A 90 -14.33 15.80 4.40
N PHE A 91 -13.05 15.55 4.14
CA PHE A 91 -12.59 15.29 2.79
C PHE A 91 -13.00 13.94 2.23
N LYS A 92 -13.02 12.89 3.06
CA LYS A 92 -13.21 11.51 2.58
C LYS A 92 -14.66 11.02 2.74
N TYR A 93 -15.38 11.42 3.80
CA TYR A 93 -16.65 10.77 4.16
C TYR A 93 -17.87 11.66 4.06
N SER A 94 -17.75 12.98 3.81
CA SER A 94 -18.90 13.89 3.76
C SER A 94 -19.92 13.49 2.66
N GLY A 95 -19.43 13.19 1.44
CA GLY A 95 -20.28 12.71 0.34
C GLY A 95 -20.97 11.39 0.69
N PHE A 96 -20.20 10.40 1.10
CA PHE A 96 -20.71 9.07 1.47
C PHE A 96 -21.75 9.12 2.60
N PHE A 97 -21.55 9.99 3.60
CA PHE A 97 -22.53 10.18 4.69
C PHE A 97 -23.83 10.75 4.18
N VAL A 98 -23.78 11.81 3.34
CA VAL A 98 -24.98 12.45 2.79
C VAL A 98 -25.71 11.51 1.82
N GLU A 99 -25.01 10.80 0.95
CA GLU A 99 -25.59 9.79 0.06
C GLU A 99 -26.29 8.67 0.83
N SER A 100 -25.62 8.14 1.88
CA SER A 100 -26.20 7.11 2.73
C SER A 100 -27.43 7.62 3.49
N LEU A 101 -27.39 8.85 3.98
CA LEU A 101 -28.53 9.47 4.67
C LEU A 101 -29.71 9.66 3.71
N ASN A 102 -29.47 10.19 2.51
CA ASN A 102 -30.50 10.36 1.48
C ASN A 102 -31.14 9.02 1.09
N SER A 103 -30.31 7.97 0.95
CA SER A 103 -30.77 6.62 0.62
C SER A 103 -31.72 6.03 1.67
N VAL A 104 -31.44 6.28 2.97
CA VAL A 104 -32.24 5.73 4.07
C VAL A 104 -33.49 6.58 4.36
N THR A 105 -33.37 7.91 4.26
CA THR A 105 -34.43 8.83 4.68
C THR A 105 -35.33 9.31 3.53
N GLY A 106 -34.92 9.11 2.27
CA GLY A 106 -35.57 9.69 1.09
C GLY A 106 -35.38 11.20 0.96
N LEU A 107 -34.52 11.82 1.77
CA LEU A 107 -34.20 13.24 1.64
C LEU A 107 -33.34 13.49 0.40
N ALA A 108 -33.43 14.71 -0.16
CA ALA A 108 -32.65 15.16 -1.31
C ALA A 108 -31.60 16.21 -0.88
N ILE A 109 -30.80 15.91 0.13
CA ILE A 109 -29.74 16.81 0.61
C ILE A 109 -28.65 16.86 -0.46
N PRO A 110 -28.18 18.05 -0.90
CA PRO A 110 -27.08 18.16 -1.85
C PRO A 110 -25.83 17.45 -1.37
N VAL A 111 -25.29 16.53 -2.19
CA VAL A 111 -24.07 15.79 -1.88
C VAL A 111 -22.86 16.71 -2.07
N PRO A 112 -22.02 16.91 -1.04
CA PRO A 112 -20.80 17.71 -1.18
C PRO A 112 -19.85 17.13 -2.22
N GLN A 113 -19.42 17.94 -3.17
CA GLN A 113 -18.41 17.59 -4.19
C GLN A 113 -17.05 18.09 -3.70
N ILE A 114 -16.38 17.33 -2.85
CA ILE A 114 -15.08 17.67 -2.29
C ILE A 114 -14.06 16.68 -2.84
N ASP A 115 -13.06 17.19 -3.57
CA ASP A 115 -11.98 16.36 -4.07
C ASP A 115 -11.13 15.80 -2.91
N LEU A 116 -10.86 14.51 -2.98
CA LEU A 116 -10.06 13.84 -1.95
C LEU A 116 -8.56 14.11 -2.17
N PRO A 117 -7.87 14.82 -1.24
CA PRO A 117 -6.44 15.06 -1.37
C PRO A 117 -5.65 13.75 -1.40
N ILE A 118 -4.82 13.57 -2.41
CA ILE A 118 -4.02 12.36 -2.58
C ILE A 118 -3.14 12.12 -1.33
N GLY A 119 -3.20 10.92 -0.76
CA GLY A 119 -2.38 10.53 0.38
C GLY A 119 -2.86 11.06 1.75
N ILE A 120 -4.02 11.76 1.84
CA ILE A 120 -4.52 12.31 3.11
C ILE A 120 -4.64 11.23 4.21
N SER A 121 -5.08 10.02 3.86
CA SER A 121 -5.19 8.91 4.80
C SER A 121 -3.82 8.47 5.33
N PHE A 122 -2.77 8.52 4.50
CA PHE A 122 -1.41 8.14 4.87
C PHE A 122 -0.76 9.17 5.78
N PHE A 123 -0.72 10.45 5.38
CA PHE A 123 -0.07 11.47 6.20
C PHE A 123 -0.84 11.75 7.51
N THR A 124 -2.17 11.59 7.52
CA THR A 124 -2.96 11.66 8.76
C THR A 124 -2.56 10.56 9.74
N PHE A 125 -2.41 9.32 9.27
CA PHE A 125 -1.99 8.20 10.12
C PHE A 125 -0.55 8.35 10.62
N GLN A 126 0.36 8.85 9.78
CA GLN A 126 1.73 9.18 10.18
C GLN A 126 1.74 10.26 11.27
N ALA A 127 1.05 11.36 11.05
CA ALA A 127 0.97 12.49 11.98
C ALA A 127 0.34 12.09 13.33
N LEU A 128 -0.77 11.34 13.30
CA LEU A 128 -1.41 10.83 14.51
C LEU A 128 -0.50 9.87 15.28
N SER A 129 0.18 8.95 14.58
CA SER A 129 1.10 8.01 15.24
C SER A 129 2.22 8.76 15.97
N TYR A 130 2.74 9.83 15.39
CA TYR A 130 3.76 10.67 16.04
C TYR A 130 3.26 11.31 17.35
N VAL A 131 2.09 11.96 17.35
CA VAL A 131 1.53 12.58 18.56
C VAL A 131 1.22 11.53 19.63
N ILE A 132 0.68 10.38 19.24
CA ILE A 132 0.37 9.28 20.17
C ILE A 132 1.67 8.68 20.75
N ASP A 133 2.71 8.51 19.94
CA ASP A 133 4.00 7.97 20.40
C ASP A 133 4.70 8.92 21.38
N VAL A 134 4.62 10.24 21.16
CA VAL A 134 5.08 11.25 22.13
C VAL A 134 4.26 11.18 23.42
N TYR A 135 2.93 11.08 23.34
CA TYR A 135 2.08 10.92 24.53
C TYR A 135 2.45 9.68 25.35
N ARG A 136 2.78 8.58 24.69
CA ARG A 136 3.21 7.31 25.33
C ARG A 136 4.65 7.35 25.82
N LYS A 137 5.38 8.42 25.56
CA LYS A 137 6.81 8.56 25.86
C LYS A 137 7.68 7.48 25.15
N THR A 138 7.24 7.01 23.98
CA THR A 138 8.01 6.08 23.14
C THR A 138 8.98 6.79 22.21
N VAL A 139 8.74 8.06 21.96
CA VAL A 139 9.66 9.01 21.29
C VAL A 139 9.60 10.36 21.97
N ASP A 140 10.70 11.12 21.90
CA ASP A 140 10.72 12.49 22.34
C ASP A 140 10.07 13.43 21.32
N ALA A 141 9.42 14.50 21.83
CA ALA A 141 8.85 15.52 20.96
C ALA A 141 9.97 16.30 20.24
N GLN A 142 10.01 16.21 18.93
CA GLN A 142 11.00 16.89 18.10
C GLN A 142 10.94 18.41 18.32
N LYS A 143 12.12 19.03 18.52
CA LYS A 143 12.24 20.48 18.74
C LYS A 143 12.28 21.28 17.44
N ASN A 144 12.75 20.66 16.35
CA ASN A 144 12.87 21.30 15.06
C ASN A 144 11.66 20.92 14.17
N TYR A 145 10.84 21.92 13.83
CA TYR A 145 9.67 21.72 12.96
C TYR A 145 10.04 21.14 11.59
N LEU A 146 11.16 21.55 11.00
CA LEU A 146 11.57 21.06 9.67
C LEU A 146 11.81 19.55 9.62
N TYR A 147 12.18 18.93 10.74
CA TYR A 147 12.35 17.48 10.82
C TYR A 147 11.01 16.75 10.85
N VAL A 148 9.99 17.32 11.49
CA VAL A 148 8.62 16.78 11.45
C VAL A 148 8.01 17.00 10.06
N LEU A 149 8.25 18.18 9.46
CA LEU A 149 7.81 18.45 8.10
C LEU A 149 8.43 17.46 7.13
N LEU A 150 9.76 17.22 7.18
CA LEU A 150 10.43 16.21 6.36
C LEU A 150 9.79 14.83 6.56
N TYR A 151 9.58 14.42 7.80
CA TYR A 151 8.97 13.13 8.12
C TYR A 151 7.60 12.93 7.45
N ILE A 152 6.72 13.93 7.56
CA ILE A 152 5.34 13.83 7.05
C ILE A 152 5.31 13.96 5.53
N THR A 153 6.12 14.87 4.96
CA THR A 153 6.05 15.18 3.52
C THR A 153 6.95 14.32 2.66
N PHE A 154 7.84 13.51 3.21
CA PHE A 154 8.89 12.80 2.47
C PHE A 154 8.33 12.00 1.29
N PHE A 155 8.63 12.43 0.07
CA PHE A 155 7.98 11.97 -1.15
C PHE A 155 8.03 10.45 -1.38
N PRO A 156 9.07 9.68 -0.97
CA PRO A 156 9.08 8.24 -1.18
C PRO A 156 7.94 7.50 -0.47
N GLN A 157 7.50 7.99 0.69
CA GLN A 157 6.47 7.32 1.51
C GLN A 157 5.08 7.97 1.41
N LEU A 158 5.01 9.24 0.91
CA LEU A 158 3.88 10.14 1.12
C LEU A 158 2.55 9.65 0.55
N ILE A 159 2.53 9.13 -0.68
CA ILE A 159 1.27 8.81 -1.39
C ILE A 159 0.71 7.45 -0.99
N ALA A 160 1.52 6.38 -1.09
CA ALA A 160 1.10 5.01 -0.79
C ALA A 160 2.30 4.11 -0.44
N GLY A 161 3.36 4.68 0.11
CA GLY A 161 4.47 3.91 0.66
C GLY A 161 4.06 3.12 1.92
N PRO A 162 4.98 2.42 2.57
CA PRO A 162 4.75 1.91 3.91
C PRO A 162 4.35 3.06 4.85
N ILE A 163 3.39 2.84 5.75
CA ILE A 163 3.08 3.82 6.80
C ILE A 163 4.25 3.81 7.80
N VAL A 164 5.21 4.71 7.55
CA VAL A 164 6.43 4.84 8.36
C VAL A 164 6.08 5.60 9.64
N LYS A 165 6.51 5.10 10.79
CA LYS A 165 6.35 5.80 12.08
C LYS A 165 7.56 6.68 12.35
N TYR A 166 7.36 7.80 13.05
CA TYR A 166 8.46 8.72 13.36
C TYR A 166 9.65 8.03 14.05
N ARG A 167 9.37 7.13 14.99
CA ARG A 167 10.39 6.35 15.71
C ARG A 167 11.24 5.43 14.81
N ASP A 168 10.74 5.09 13.62
CA ASP A 168 11.47 4.20 12.70
C ASP A 168 12.54 4.96 11.89
N ILE A 169 12.41 6.30 11.77
CA ILE A 169 13.32 7.12 10.96
C ILE A 169 13.88 8.36 11.70
N SER A 170 13.49 8.61 12.94
CA SER A 170 13.89 9.80 13.70
C SER A 170 15.42 9.98 13.80
N GLU A 171 16.16 8.90 14.05
CA GLU A 171 17.62 8.91 14.08
C GLU A 171 18.20 9.21 12.69
N GLN A 172 17.63 8.64 11.64
CA GLN A 172 18.08 8.82 10.26
C GLN A 172 17.81 10.24 9.72
N ILE A 173 16.92 10.99 10.31
CA ILE A 173 16.70 12.41 9.98
C ILE A 173 17.90 13.26 10.45
N VAL A 174 18.48 12.93 11.60
CA VAL A 174 19.56 13.70 12.23
C VAL A 174 20.95 13.14 11.92
N ASP A 175 21.03 11.83 11.66
CA ASP A 175 22.27 11.14 11.31
C ASP A 175 21.98 9.97 10.38
N ARG A 176 22.47 10.03 9.15
CA ARG A 176 22.36 8.94 8.19
C ARG A 176 23.53 8.90 7.22
N GLU A 177 23.92 7.70 6.90
CA GLU A 177 24.95 7.44 5.91
C GLU A 177 24.33 7.02 4.56
N GLN A 178 24.89 7.57 3.50
CA GLN A 178 24.61 7.20 2.13
C GLN A 178 25.83 6.48 1.55
N THR A 179 25.79 5.15 1.50
CA THR A 179 26.87 4.34 0.92
C THR A 179 26.54 3.95 -0.52
N ALA A 180 27.56 3.68 -1.32
CA ALA A 180 27.39 3.20 -2.70
C ALA A 180 26.59 1.88 -2.74
N GLU A 181 26.75 1.02 -1.73
CA GLU A 181 25.99 -0.23 -1.61
C GLU A 181 24.51 0.03 -1.36
N LYS A 182 24.15 0.94 -0.42
CA LYS A 182 22.76 1.34 -0.18
C LYS A 182 22.12 1.94 -1.42
N ILE A 183 22.85 2.78 -2.17
CA ILE A 183 22.38 3.36 -3.43
C ILE A 183 22.08 2.26 -4.45
N ALA A 184 23.03 1.37 -4.68
CA ALA A 184 22.90 0.29 -5.65
C ALA A 184 21.74 -0.67 -5.32
N ASP A 185 21.61 -1.05 -4.05
CA ASP A 185 20.48 -1.86 -3.57
C ASP A 185 19.16 -1.14 -3.71
N GLY A 186 19.13 0.16 -3.38
CA GLY A 186 17.97 1.01 -3.53
C GLY A 186 17.51 1.12 -4.99
N MET A 187 18.44 1.37 -5.91
CA MET A 187 18.16 1.45 -7.35
C MET A 187 17.61 0.13 -7.89
N ARG A 188 18.25 -1.00 -7.58
CA ARG A 188 17.76 -2.33 -7.99
C ARG A 188 16.34 -2.57 -7.48
N ARG A 189 16.08 -2.26 -6.20
CA ARG A 189 14.76 -2.44 -5.62
C ARG A 189 13.72 -1.54 -6.26
N PHE A 190 14.07 -0.28 -6.53
CA PHE A 190 13.21 0.65 -7.24
C PHE A 190 12.84 0.13 -8.63
N ILE A 191 13.82 -0.33 -9.41
CA ILE A 191 13.60 -0.87 -10.77
C ILE A 191 12.72 -2.13 -10.72
N CYS A 192 12.95 -3.04 -9.78
CA CYS A 192 12.08 -4.21 -9.59
C CYS A 192 10.64 -3.80 -9.25
N GLY A 193 10.46 -2.79 -8.38
CA GLY A 193 9.15 -2.23 -8.07
C GLY A 193 8.46 -1.61 -9.28
N LEU A 194 9.22 -0.85 -10.08
CA LEU A 194 8.75 -0.26 -11.33
C LEU A 194 8.31 -1.34 -12.34
N ALA A 195 9.10 -2.40 -12.48
CA ALA A 195 8.75 -3.53 -13.35
C ALA A 195 7.47 -4.26 -12.90
N LYS A 196 7.32 -4.50 -11.59
CA LYS A 196 6.06 -5.02 -11.02
C LYS A 196 4.87 -4.18 -11.44
N LYS A 197 4.99 -2.85 -11.33
CA LYS A 197 3.93 -1.90 -11.66
C LYS A 197 3.66 -1.85 -13.16
N VAL A 198 4.68 -1.59 -13.97
CA VAL A 198 4.51 -1.27 -15.39
C VAL A 198 4.23 -2.52 -16.23
N LEU A 199 4.92 -3.63 -15.95
CA LEU A 199 4.82 -4.84 -16.76
C LEU A 199 3.70 -5.76 -16.28
N ILE A 200 3.61 -6.03 -14.99
CA ILE A 200 2.63 -7.00 -14.46
C ILE A 200 1.33 -6.30 -14.10
N ALA A 201 1.35 -5.33 -13.17
CA ALA A 201 0.14 -4.74 -12.64
C ALA A 201 -0.70 -4.03 -13.71
N ASN A 202 -0.07 -3.25 -14.61
CA ASN A 202 -0.80 -2.57 -15.68
C ASN A 202 -1.42 -3.57 -16.67
N THR A 203 -0.72 -4.68 -17.02
CA THR A 203 -1.27 -5.72 -17.90
C THR A 203 -2.46 -6.42 -17.26
N MET A 204 -2.34 -6.83 -16.00
CA MET A 204 -3.43 -7.46 -15.25
C MET A 204 -4.59 -6.49 -15.05
N GLY A 205 -4.29 -5.23 -14.74
CA GLY A 205 -5.28 -4.19 -14.51
C GLY A 205 -6.15 -3.91 -15.74
N GLN A 206 -5.54 -3.84 -16.91
CA GLN A 206 -6.28 -3.64 -18.15
C GLN A 206 -7.32 -4.74 -18.38
N THR A 207 -6.95 -6.00 -18.20
CA THR A 207 -7.88 -7.12 -18.30
C THR A 207 -8.94 -7.09 -17.20
N ALA A 208 -8.57 -6.80 -15.96
CA ALA A 208 -9.53 -6.67 -14.85
C ALA A 208 -10.56 -5.57 -15.14
N ASP A 209 -10.11 -4.38 -15.57
CA ASP A 209 -10.99 -3.26 -15.86
C ASP A 209 -11.97 -3.58 -17.01
N ILE A 210 -11.51 -4.23 -18.06
CA ILE A 210 -12.37 -4.66 -19.19
C ILE A 210 -13.46 -5.60 -18.69
N ILE A 211 -13.11 -6.61 -17.88
CA ILE A 211 -14.06 -7.63 -17.43
C ILE A 211 -15.03 -7.08 -16.37
N PHE A 212 -14.55 -6.32 -15.39
CA PHE A 212 -15.40 -5.75 -14.34
C PHE A 212 -16.36 -4.68 -14.87
N ASN A 213 -16.02 -4.02 -15.98
CA ASN A 213 -16.88 -3.04 -16.63
C ASN A 213 -17.74 -3.65 -17.75
N ALA A 214 -17.59 -4.93 -18.05
CA ALA A 214 -18.46 -5.63 -18.98
C ALA A 214 -19.86 -5.81 -18.40
N GLY A 215 -20.88 -5.71 -19.23
CA GLY A 215 -22.27 -5.98 -18.82
C GLY A 215 -22.47 -7.45 -18.43
N ASN A 216 -23.57 -7.74 -17.71
CA ASN A 216 -23.89 -9.08 -17.21
C ASN A 216 -23.96 -10.14 -18.33
N ASP A 217 -24.31 -9.79 -19.57
CA ASP A 217 -24.32 -10.67 -20.75
C ASP A 217 -22.95 -11.28 -21.08
N TYR A 218 -21.87 -10.65 -20.61
CA TYR A 218 -20.50 -11.09 -20.83
C TYR A 218 -19.94 -11.88 -19.65
N LEU A 219 -20.69 -11.97 -18.54
CA LEU A 219 -20.25 -12.70 -17.36
C LEU A 219 -20.62 -14.18 -17.48
N SER A 220 -19.63 -15.01 -17.20
CA SER A 220 -19.73 -16.46 -17.04
C SER A 220 -18.65 -16.90 -16.05
N VAL A 221 -18.64 -18.17 -15.67
CA VAL A 221 -17.59 -18.72 -14.79
C VAL A 221 -16.18 -18.44 -15.32
N VAL A 222 -15.99 -18.48 -16.64
CA VAL A 222 -14.67 -18.26 -17.28
C VAL A 222 -14.24 -16.79 -17.15
N THR A 223 -15.09 -15.85 -17.56
CA THR A 223 -14.76 -14.43 -17.51
C THR A 223 -14.67 -13.93 -16.06
N ALA A 224 -15.55 -14.39 -15.18
CA ALA A 224 -15.52 -14.02 -13.76
C ALA A 224 -14.22 -14.47 -13.07
N TRP A 225 -13.77 -15.72 -13.27
CA TRP A 225 -12.49 -16.14 -12.74
C TRP A 225 -11.30 -15.45 -13.39
N LEU A 226 -11.33 -15.20 -14.69
CA LEU A 226 -10.27 -14.47 -15.38
C LEU A 226 -10.15 -13.04 -14.82
N GLY A 227 -11.27 -12.33 -14.65
CA GLY A 227 -11.29 -11.00 -14.06
C GLY A 227 -10.84 -10.98 -12.59
N ALA A 228 -11.31 -11.94 -11.78
CA ALA A 228 -10.92 -12.08 -10.39
C ALA A 228 -9.41 -12.33 -10.22
N LEU A 229 -8.83 -13.24 -11.02
CA LEU A 229 -7.39 -13.54 -11.01
C LEU A 229 -6.57 -12.35 -11.54
N ALA A 230 -7.02 -11.70 -12.60
CA ALA A 230 -6.38 -10.50 -13.11
C ALA A 230 -6.33 -9.41 -12.05
N TYR A 231 -7.45 -9.15 -11.34
CA TYR A 231 -7.47 -8.18 -10.27
C TYR A 231 -6.64 -8.60 -9.04
N LEU A 232 -6.64 -9.90 -8.68
CA LEU A 232 -5.80 -10.44 -7.61
C LEU A 232 -4.32 -10.10 -7.84
N PHE A 233 -3.81 -10.30 -9.05
CA PHE A 233 -2.43 -9.97 -9.39
C PHE A 233 -2.23 -8.45 -9.57
N GLN A 234 -3.18 -7.73 -10.15
CA GLN A 234 -3.12 -6.27 -10.27
C GLN A 234 -2.90 -5.62 -8.90
N ILE A 235 -3.79 -5.88 -7.93
CA ILE A 235 -3.72 -5.20 -6.61
C ILE A 235 -2.42 -5.52 -5.87
N TYR A 236 -1.93 -6.75 -5.96
CA TYR A 236 -0.67 -7.12 -5.33
C TYR A 236 0.54 -6.47 -6.00
N TYR A 237 0.66 -6.57 -7.32
CA TYR A 237 1.83 -6.05 -8.02
C TYR A 237 1.83 -4.54 -8.13
N ASP A 238 0.66 -3.89 -8.17
CA ASP A 238 0.55 -2.44 -8.12
C ASP A 238 1.04 -1.90 -6.78
N PHE A 239 0.51 -2.44 -5.69
CA PHE A 239 0.82 -1.93 -4.36
C PHE A 239 2.18 -2.41 -3.83
N SER A 240 2.56 -3.66 -4.03
CA SER A 240 3.90 -4.12 -3.67
C SER A 240 4.98 -3.47 -4.53
N GLY A 241 4.70 -3.19 -5.80
CA GLY A 241 5.57 -2.46 -6.69
C GLY A 241 5.81 -1.03 -6.20
N TYR A 242 4.75 -0.32 -5.81
CA TYR A 242 4.87 1.00 -5.22
C TYR A 242 5.67 0.97 -3.90
N SER A 243 5.39 0.00 -3.03
CA SER A 243 6.13 -0.18 -1.77
C SER A 243 7.62 -0.46 -2.00
N ASP A 244 7.96 -1.28 -3.00
CA ASP A 244 9.36 -1.56 -3.37
C ASP A 244 10.05 -0.31 -3.94
N MET A 245 9.35 0.48 -4.77
CA MET A 245 9.87 1.77 -5.25
C MET A 245 10.11 2.73 -4.08
N ALA A 246 9.18 2.84 -3.14
CA ALA A 246 9.29 3.69 -1.95
C ALA A 246 10.49 3.29 -1.07
N ILE A 247 10.63 1.99 -0.77
CA ILE A 247 11.75 1.47 0.03
C ILE A 247 13.07 1.65 -0.72
N GLY A 248 13.07 1.42 -2.04
CA GLY A 248 14.24 1.64 -2.89
C GLY A 248 14.71 3.10 -2.87
N LEU A 249 13.79 4.04 -3.05
CA LEU A 249 14.06 5.48 -2.95
C LEU A 249 14.55 5.85 -1.54
N GLY A 250 13.90 5.34 -0.48
CA GLY A 250 14.37 5.53 0.88
C GLY A 250 15.84 5.18 1.01
N LYS A 251 16.25 3.97 0.58
CA LYS A 251 17.63 3.51 0.61
C LYS A 251 18.59 4.40 -0.19
N MET A 252 18.18 4.87 -1.37
CA MET A 252 19.00 5.77 -2.18
C MET A 252 19.31 7.09 -1.46
N PHE A 253 18.41 7.58 -0.61
CA PHE A 253 18.58 8.77 0.20
C PHE A 253 19.08 8.50 1.63
N GLY A 254 19.45 7.26 1.94
CA GLY A 254 20.02 6.86 3.23
C GLY A 254 18.98 6.52 4.30
N PHE A 255 17.71 6.33 3.94
CA PHE A 255 16.64 5.91 4.85
C PHE A 255 16.30 4.42 4.67
N ASP A 256 16.11 3.72 5.78
CA ASP A 256 15.72 2.31 5.79
C ASP A 256 14.25 2.16 6.23
N PHE A 257 13.36 1.89 5.28
CA PHE A 257 11.94 1.63 5.55
C PHE A 257 11.69 0.14 5.78
N LYS A 258 10.69 -0.16 6.60
CA LYS A 258 10.26 -1.53 6.87
C LYS A 258 9.51 -2.14 5.69
N GLU A 259 9.57 -3.47 5.57
CA GLU A 259 8.83 -4.22 4.56
C GLU A 259 7.32 -4.07 4.76
N ASN A 260 6.60 -3.91 3.64
CA ASN A 260 5.14 -3.79 3.64
C ASN A 260 4.45 -5.07 3.12
N PHE A 261 5.18 -5.91 2.39
CA PHE A 261 4.71 -7.19 1.87
C PHE A 261 5.76 -8.29 2.06
N ASN A 262 5.31 -9.49 2.39
CA ASN A 262 6.16 -10.68 2.52
C ASN A 262 5.49 -11.91 1.90
N TYR A 263 5.44 -11.99 0.57
CA TYR A 263 4.83 -13.08 -0.19
C TYR A 263 3.43 -13.49 0.34
N PRO A 264 2.45 -12.56 0.31
CA PRO A 264 1.14 -12.77 0.96
C PRO A 264 0.34 -13.90 0.33
N TYR A 265 0.51 -14.17 -0.96
CA TYR A 265 -0.19 -15.25 -1.65
C TYR A 265 0.39 -16.64 -1.35
N GLY A 266 1.49 -16.74 -0.62
CA GLY A 266 1.97 -17.97 0.01
C GLY A 266 1.36 -18.23 1.40
N ALA A 267 0.27 -17.54 1.77
CA ALA A 267 -0.39 -17.72 3.06
C ALA A 267 -1.17 -19.05 3.13
N VAL A 268 -1.23 -19.61 4.33
CA VAL A 268 -1.98 -20.83 4.63
C VAL A 268 -3.21 -20.58 5.51
N SER A 269 -3.53 -19.31 5.76
CA SER A 269 -4.75 -18.87 6.43
C SER A 269 -4.99 -17.39 6.15
N VAL A 270 -6.20 -16.88 6.37
CA VAL A 270 -6.51 -15.45 6.26
C VAL A 270 -5.72 -14.65 7.30
N LYS A 271 -5.50 -15.20 8.48
CA LYS A 271 -4.64 -14.60 9.52
C LYS A 271 -3.18 -14.50 9.06
N ASP A 272 -2.64 -15.54 8.39
CA ASP A 272 -1.29 -15.54 7.85
C ASP A 272 -1.16 -14.55 6.68
N PHE A 273 -2.21 -14.44 5.84
CA PHE A 273 -2.29 -13.43 4.78
C PHE A 273 -2.13 -12.01 5.34
N TRP A 274 -2.88 -11.63 6.37
CA TRP A 274 -2.82 -10.29 6.97
C TRP A 274 -1.48 -10.00 7.69
N ARG A 275 -0.72 -11.01 8.06
CA ARG A 275 0.65 -10.85 8.58
C ARG A 275 1.67 -10.52 7.48
N LYS A 276 1.33 -10.82 6.22
CA LYS A 276 2.20 -10.70 5.04
C LYS A 276 1.74 -9.60 4.09
N TRP A 277 0.50 -9.16 4.20
CA TRP A 277 -0.15 -8.14 3.38
C TRP A 277 -0.24 -6.82 4.15
N HIS A 278 0.22 -5.72 3.50
CA HIS A 278 0.11 -4.35 4.04
C HIS A 278 0.49 -4.28 5.53
N ILE A 279 1.69 -4.77 5.85
CA ILE A 279 2.19 -4.99 7.21
C ILE A 279 2.18 -3.69 8.01
N SER A 280 2.51 -2.56 7.37
CA SER A 280 2.54 -1.27 8.02
C SER A 280 1.15 -0.83 8.51
N LEU A 281 0.09 -1.00 7.70
CA LEU A 281 -1.29 -0.70 8.07
C LEU A 281 -1.79 -1.63 9.19
N SER A 282 -1.57 -2.93 9.03
CA SER A 282 -1.96 -3.94 10.04
C SER A 282 -1.29 -3.67 11.39
N THR A 283 -0.02 -3.25 11.37
CA THR A 283 0.73 -2.87 12.57
C THR A 283 0.20 -1.57 13.16
N TRP A 284 -0.14 -0.58 12.32
CA TRP A 284 -0.72 0.67 12.77
C TRP A 284 -2.05 0.45 13.49
N PHE A 285 -3.00 -0.27 12.89
CA PHE A 285 -4.29 -0.57 13.51
C PHE A 285 -4.13 -1.39 14.80
N LYS A 286 -3.19 -2.34 14.83
CA LYS A 286 -2.88 -3.10 16.04
C LYS A 286 -2.41 -2.18 17.18
N GLU A 287 -1.47 -1.28 16.93
CA GLU A 287 -0.84 -0.48 17.98
C GLU A 287 -1.69 0.73 18.40
N TYR A 288 -2.39 1.36 17.45
CA TYR A 288 -3.10 2.63 17.73
C TYR A 288 -4.62 2.47 17.87
N LEU A 289 -5.20 1.31 17.51
CA LEU A 289 -6.63 1.05 17.70
C LEU A 289 -6.88 -0.21 18.55
N TYR A 290 -6.38 -1.38 18.12
CA TYR A 290 -6.69 -2.64 18.78
C TYR A 290 -6.23 -2.71 20.25
N ILE A 291 -4.97 -2.38 20.51
CA ILE A 291 -4.38 -2.37 21.85
C ILE A 291 -5.07 -1.34 22.77
N PRO A 292 -5.31 -0.08 22.36
CA PRO A 292 -6.06 0.89 23.17
C PRO A 292 -7.49 0.47 23.51
N LEU A 293 -8.19 -0.25 22.62
CA LEU A 293 -9.52 -0.79 22.90
C LEU A 293 -9.51 -1.93 23.95
N GLY A 294 -8.32 -2.35 24.39
CA GLY A 294 -8.10 -3.41 25.38
C GLY A 294 -7.51 -4.71 24.80
N GLY A 295 -7.38 -4.82 23.47
CA GLY A 295 -6.81 -6.01 22.83
C GLY A 295 -7.54 -7.29 23.25
N ASN A 296 -6.78 -8.32 23.68
CA ASN A 296 -7.29 -9.59 24.21
C ASN A 296 -7.48 -9.59 25.73
N ARG A 297 -7.15 -8.49 26.44
CA ARG A 297 -7.04 -8.50 27.92
C ARG A 297 -8.38 -8.44 28.63
N LYS A 298 -9.47 -8.03 27.96
CA LYS A 298 -10.80 -7.80 28.54
C LYS A 298 -11.80 -8.90 28.20
N GLY A 299 -11.34 -10.14 28.05
CA GLY A 299 -12.18 -11.29 27.76
C GLY A 299 -12.46 -11.53 26.28
N ARG A 300 -12.98 -12.74 25.96
CA ARG A 300 -13.14 -13.24 24.57
C ARG A 300 -14.11 -12.40 23.75
N MET A 301 -15.27 -12.06 24.30
CA MET A 301 -16.28 -11.24 23.59
C MET A 301 -15.74 -9.85 23.23
N ARG A 302 -15.00 -9.22 24.15
CA ARG A 302 -14.37 -7.93 23.89
C ARG A 302 -13.30 -8.02 22.81
N ALA A 303 -12.53 -9.12 22.78
CA ALA A 303 -11.53 -9.35 21.73
C ALA A 303 -12.18 -9.52 20.35
N VAL A 304 -13.32 -10.24 20.27
CA VAL A 304 -14.13 -10.36 19.04
C VAL A 304 -14.59 -8.99 18.55
N LEU A 305 -15.23 -8.21 19.44
CA LEU A 305 -15.71 -6.87 19.09
C LEU A 305 -14.57 -5.96 18.64
N ASN A 306 -13.44 -5.97 19.35
CA ASN A 306 -12.26 -5.17 18.98
C ASN A 306 -11.74 -5.51 17.57
N ARG A 307 -11.75 -6.78 17.18
CA ARG A 307 -11.34 -7.19 15.82
C ARG A 307 -12.33 -6.71 14.77
N LEU A 308 -13.63 -6.87 15.01
CA LEU A 308 -14.65 -6.37 14.08
C LEU A 308 -14.54 -4.84 13.91
N ILE A 309 -14.33 -4.09 15.01
CA ILE A 309 -14.09 -2.64 14.95
C ILE A 309 -12.85 -2.33 14.11
N VAL A 310 -11.75 -3.05 14.33
CA VAL A 310 -10.51 -2.84 13.55
C VAL A 310 -10.74 -3.08 12.07
N PHE A 311 -11.42 -4.18 11.70
CA PHE A 311 -11.65 -4.48 10.28
C PHE A 311 -12.70 -3.57 9.64
N PHE A 312 -13.72 -3.15 10.39
CA PHE A 312 -14.64 -2.09 9.98
C PHE A 312 -13.88 -0.79 9.67
N CYS A 313 -13.02 -0.35 10.60
CA CYS A 313 -12.19 0.84 10.38
C CYS A 313 -11.17 0.65 9.24
N THR A 314 -10.65 -0.57 9.03
CA THR A 314 -9.77 -0.89 7.91
C THR A 314 -10.52 -0.74 6.58
N GLY A 315 -11.76 -1.22 6.50
CA GLY A 315 -12.61 -1.02 5.32
C GLY A 315 -12.85 0.45 5.04
N LEU A 316 -13.32 1.21 6.02
CA LEU A 316 -13.52 2.67 5.90
C LEU A 316 -12.24 3.40 5.49
N TRP A 317 -11.08 3.01 6.03
CA TRP A 317 -9.80 3.63 5.68
C TRP A 317 -9.48 3.49 4.20
N HIS A 318 -9.83 2.36 3.58
CA HIS A 318 -9.63 2.16 2.16
C HIS A 318 -10.53 3.03 1.30
N GLY A 319 -11.82 3.20 1.64
CA GLY A 319 -12.71 4.03 0.83
C GLY A 319 -14.04 4.33 1.49
N ALA A 320 -14.65 5.41 1.04
CA ALA A 320 -15.96 5.85 1.46
C ALA A 320 -17.07 5.17 0.62
N SER A 321 -17.19 3.84 0.78
CA SER A 321 -18.21 3.03 0.10
C SER A 321 -18.58 1.83 0.95
N TRP A 322 -19.81 1.36 0.84
CA TRP A 322 -20.28 0.16 1.50
C TRP A 322 -19.56 -1.11 1.06
N THR A 323 -19.03 -1.17 -0.16
CA THR A 323 -18.21 -2.30 -0.64
C THR A 323 -16.95 -2.46 0.20
N PHE A 324 -16.28 -1.37 0.55
CA PHE A 324 -15.11 -1.41 1.43
C PHE A 324 -15.45 -1.80 2.87
N VAL A 325 -16.58 -1.31 3.39
CA VAL A 325 -17.07 -1.69 4.73
C VAL A 325 -17.33 -3.19 4.79
N ILE A 326 -18.07 -3.72 3.81
CA ILE A 326 -18.37 -5.17 3.72
C ILE A 326 -17.10 -5.97 3.54
N TRP A 327 -16.15 -5.53 2.69
CA TRP A 327 -14.86 -6.17 2.52
C TRP A 327 -14.08 -6.26 3.84
N GLY A 328 -14.04 -5.19 4.61
CA GLY A 328 -13.39 -5.18 5.91
C GLY A 328 -14.04 -6.17 6.87
N LEU A 329 -15.37 -6.11 7.02
CA LEU A 329 -16.12 -7.03 7.88
C LEU A 329 -15.99 -8.49 7.44
N TYR A 330 -15.99 -8.76 6.12
CA TYR A 330 -15.75 -10.07 5.55
C TYR A 330 -14.44 -10.68 6.08
N HIS A 331 -13.33 -9.94 5.98
CA HIS A 331 -12.05 -10.41 6.51
C HIS A 331 -12.07 -10.56 8.04
N GLY A 332 -12.75 -9.64 8.73
CA GLY A 332 -12.96 -9.74 10.18
C GLY A 332 -13.66 -11.05 10.59
N VAL A 333 -14.71 -11.43 9.84
CA VAL A 333 -15.46 -12.69 10.06
C VAL A 333 -14.56 -13.91 9.79
N PHE A 334 -13.78 -13.93 8.71
CA PHE A 334 -12.87 -15.05 8.42
C PHE A 334 -11.81 -15.24 9.50
N LEU A 335 -11.28 -14.16 10.07
CA LEU A 335 -10.36 -14.26 11.21
C LEU A 335 -11.01 -14.85 12.46
N LEU A 336 -12.30 -14.55 12.69
CA LEU A 336 -13.07 -15.15 13.79
C LEU A 336 -13.36 -16.63 13.50
N LEU A 337 -13.73 -16.98 12.27
CA LEU A 337 -13.94 -18.38 11.87
C LEU A 337 -12.67 -19.21 12.08
N GLU A 338 -11.50 -18.71 11.70
CA GLU A 338 -10.22 -19.39 11.94
C GLU A 338 -9.89 -19.57 13.44
N GLU A 339 -10.37 -18.67 14.30
CA GLU A 339 -10.17 -18.80 15.75
C GLU A 339 -11.17 -19.75 16.40
N PHE A 340 -12.43 -19.73 15.95
CA PHE A 340 -13.50 -20.53 16.57
C PHE A 340 -13.62 -21.93 15.97
N ILE A 341 -13.07 -22.16 14.76
CA ILE A 341 -13.11 -23.45 14.05
C ILE A 341 -11.69 -23.99 13.92
N PRO A 342 -11.14 -24.63 14.97
CA PRO A 342 -9.74 -25.08 15.00
C PRO A 342 -9.40 -26.11 13.93
N ILE A 343 -10.40 -26.77 13.32
CA ILE A 343 -10.20 -27.77 12.28
C ILE A 343 -9.55 -27.17 11.02
N LEU A 344 -9.85 -25.88 10.73
CA LEU A 344 -9.24 -25.17 9.59
C LEU A 344 -7.70 -25.10 9.70
N GLY A 345 -7.14 -25.00 10.94
CA GLY A 345 -5.70 -25.01 11.16
C GLY A 345 -5.05 -26.42 11.12
N ARG A 346 -5.85 -27.49 11.10
CA ARG A 346 -5.39 -28.88 11.12
C ARG A 346 -5.39 -29.55 9.75
N LEU A 347 -5.98 -28.92 8.75
CA LEU A 347 -6.01 -29.43 7.37
C LEU A 347 -4.59 -29.43 6.76
N PRO A 348 -4.33 -30.29 5.75
CA PRO A 348 -3.10 -30.26 4.99
C PRO A 348 -2.79 -28.85 4.46
N LYS A 349 -1.51 -28.48 4.46
CA LYS A 349 -1.07 -27.11 4.06
C LYS A 349 -1.60 -26.68 2.69
N VAL A 350 -1.72 -27.63 1.74
CA VAL A 350 -2.24 -27.35 0.39
C VAL A 350 -3.71 -26.93 0.45
N ILE A 351 -4.54 -27.64 1.23
CA ILE A 351 -5.97 -27.31 1.37
C ILE A 351 -6.14 -25.95 2.06
N ASN A 352 -5.37 -25.71 3.13
CA ASN A 352 -5.36 -24.43 3.82
C ASN A 352 -4.91 -23.28 2.91
N HIS A 353 -3.94 -23.53 2.05
CA HIS A 353 -3.49 -22.54 1.07
C HIS A 353 -4.58 -22.21 0.04
N ILE A 354 -5.24 -23.22 -0.52
CA ILE A 354 -6.36 -23.03 -1.46
C ILE A 354 -7.50 -22.26 -0.78
N TYR A 355 -7.87 -22.66 0.45
CA TYR A 355 -8.85 -21.94 1.27
C TYR A 355 -8.50 -20.48 1.44
N ALA A 356 -7.27 -20.17 1.86
CA ALA A 356 -6.82 -18.80 2.10
C ALA A 356 -6.84 -17.97 0.81
N LEU A 357 -6.34 -18.53 -0.30
CA LEU A 357 -6.36 -17.83 -1.60
C LEU A 357 -7.78 -17.61 -2.11
N LEU A 358 -8.67 -18.58 -1.97
CA LEU A 358 -10.08 -18.44 -2.37
C LEU A 358 -10.76 -17.34 -1.56
N ALA A 359 -10.62 -17.36 -0.23
CA ALA A 359 -11.18 -16.33 0.64
C ALA A 359 -10.65 -14.92 0.28
N VAL A 360 -9.35 -14.80 0.02
CA VAL A 360 -8.73 -13.53 -0.36
C VAL A 360 -9.20 -13.07 -1.74
N THR A 361 -9.30 -13.97 -2.72
CA THR A 361 -9.76 -13.66 -4.09
C THR A 361 -11.20 -13.15 -4.08
N VAL A 362 -12.12 -13.84 -3.38
CA VAL A 362 -13.51 -13.40 -3.21
C VAL A 362 -13.57 -12.05 -2.49
N GLY A 363 -12.77 -11.88 -1.44
CA GLY A 363 -12.63 -10.59 -0.77
C GLY A 363 -12.22 -9.47 -1.72
N PHE A 364 -11.25 -9.70 -2.60
CA PHE A 364 -10.82 -8.70 -3.58
C PHE A 364 -11.83 -8.43 -4.69
N VAL A 365 -12.72 -9.38 -5.03
CA VAL A 365 -13.86 -9.11 -5.92
C VAL A 365 -14.81 -8.10 -5.27
N ILE A 366 -15.14 -8.26 -3.99
CA ILE A 366 -15.95 -7.28 -3.24
C ILE A 366 -15.27 -5.91 -3.22
N PHE A 367 -13.96 -5.89 -2.99
CA PHE A 367 -13.15 -4.66 -2.94
C PHE A 367 -13.11 -3.92 -4.29
N ARG A 368 -13.11 -4.66 -5.43
CA ARG A 368 -13.06 -4.10 -6.78
C ARG A 368 -14.41 -3.56 -7.26
N ALA A 369 -15.48 -4.18 -6.81
CA ALA A 369 -16.82 -3.87 -7.27
C ALA A 369 -17.22 -2.42 -6.95
N ASP A 370 -17.90 -1.75 -7.88
CA ASP A 370 -18.39 -0.39 -7.70
C ASP A 370 -19.63 -0.36 -6.79
N THR A 371 -20.44 -1.42 -6.82
CA THR A 371 -21.61 -1.61 -5.96
C THR A 371 -21.61 -2.99 -5.32
N ILE A 372 -22.35 -3.11 -4.21
CA ILE A 372 -22.53 -4.40 -3.51
C ILE A 372 -23.21 -5.42 -4.45
N GLY A 373 -24.23 -4.98 -5.22
CA GLY A 373 -24.93 -5.83 -6.18
C GLY A 373 -23.98 -6.40 -7.22
N GLN A 374 -23.16 -5.54 -7.86
CA GLN A 374 -22.15 -5.98 -8.81
C GLN A 374 -21.19 -7.01 -8.20
N GLY A 375 -20.75 -6.78 -6.95
CA GLY A 375 -19.87 -7.71 -6.26
C GLY A 375 -20.50 -9.09 -6.07
N PHE A 376 -21.76 -9.15 -5.65
CA PHE A 376 -22.49 -10.41 -5.48
C PHE A 376 -22.79 -11.09 -6.82
N ASP A 377 -23.20 -10.34 -7.85
CA ASP A 377 -23.42 -10.89 -9.20
C ASP A 377 -22.13 -11.50 -9.76
N PHE A 378 -21.01 -10.81 -9.58
CA PHE A 378 -19.72 -11.30 -10.03
C PHE A 378 -19.32 -12.59 -9.28
N ILE A 379 -19.46 -12.64 -7.96
CA ILE A 379 -19.21 -13.83 -7.14
C ILE A 379 -20.18 -14.96 -7.55
N GLY A 380 -21.46 -14.64 -7.75
CA GLY A 380 -22.43 -15.61 -8.27
C GLY A 380 -21.97 -16.28 -9.56
N ASN A 381 -21.47 -15.48 -10.52
CA ASN A 381 -20.95 -16.00 -11.77
C ASN A 381 -19.65 -16.81 -11.62
N MET A 382 -18.79 -16.50 -10.62
CA MET A 382 -17.60 -17.31 -10.33
C MET A 382 -17.95 -18.77 -9.98
N PHE A 383 -19.09 -19.00 -9.31
CA PHE A 383 -19.44 -20.34 -8.78
C PHE A 383 -20.64 -20.98 -9.47
N ALA A 384 -21.52 -20.21 -10.12
CA ALA A 384 -22.73 -20.70 -10.75
C ALA A 384 -22.93 -20.23 -12.21
N GLY A 385 -22.02 -19.43 -12.77
CA GLY A 385 -22.11 -18.88 -14.12
C GLY A 385 -21.75 -19.86 -15.23
N PHE A 386 -22.31 -21.08 -15.21
CA PHE A 386 -22.00 -22.14 -16.19
C PHE A 386 -22.64 -21.95 -17.56
N ASN A 387 -23.51 -20.93 -17.73
CA ASN A 387 -24.03 -20.56 -19.03
C ASN A 387 -22.98 -19.76 -19.80
N ILE A 388 -22.10 -20.44 -20.51
CA ILE A 388 -21.01 -19.84 -21.29
C ILE A 388 -21.58 -19.46 -22.65
N THR A 389 -21.79 -18.15 -22.86
CA THR A 389 -22.25 -17.59 -24.15
C THR A 389 -21.08 -17.31 -25.08
N ASP A 390 -21.34 -17.20 -26.40
CA ASP A 390 -20.31 -16.79 -27.37
C ASP A 390 -19.72 -15.41 -27.02
N LYS A 391 -20.52 -14.49 -26.47
CA LYS A 391 -20.06 -13.18 -25.98
C LYS A 391 -19.04 -13.34 -24.86
N SER A 392 -19.35 -14.15 -23.84
CA SER A 392 -18.46 -14.36 -22.69
C SER A 392 -17.18 -15.08 -23.08
N LEU A 393 -17.28 -16.09 -23.96
CA LEU A 393 -16.10 -16.82 -24.45
C LEU A 393 -15.21 -15.92 -25.32
N SER A 394 -15.79 -15.15 -26.24
CA SER A 394 -15.06 -14.19 -27.07
C SER A 394 -14.33 -13.15 -26.21
N LEU A 395 -15.00 -12.60 -25.19
CA LEU A 395 -14.37 -11.66 -24.27
C LEU A 395 -13.17 -12.30 -23.56
N ALA A 396 -13.31 -13.51 -23.01
CA ALA A 396 -12.21 -14.22 -22.36
C ALA A 396 -11.02 -14.43 -23.30
N LEU A 397 -11.29 -14.93 -24.52
CA LEU A 397 -10.23 -15.24 -25.50
C LEU A 397 -9.48 -13.98 -25.97
N THR A 398 -10.18 -12.84 -26.13
CA THR A 398 -9.54 -11.58 -26.50
C THR A 398 -8.60 -11.04 -25.42
N GLN A 399 -8.83 -11.36 -24.13
CA GLN A 399 -7.94 -10.97 -23.04
C GLN A 399 -6.73 -11.90 -22.90
N LEU A 400 -6.80 -13.15 -23.35
CA LEU A 400 -5.72 -14.13 -23.24
C LEU A 400 -4.65 -13.93 -24.34
N THR A 401 -4.15 -12.71 -24.48
CA THR A 401 -3.06 -12.40 -25.41
C THR A 401 -1.76 -13.11 -24.99
N PRO A 402 -0.82 -13.38 -25.92
CA PRO A 402 0.49 -13.96 -25.56
C PRO A 402 1.22 -13.14 -24.49
N TRP A 403 1.10 -11.80 -24.55
CA TRP A 403 1.68 -10.91 -23.56
C TRP A 403 1.04 -11.09 -22.17
N PHE A 404 -0.28 -11.16 -22.09
CA PHE A 404 -1.00 -11.41 -20.85
C PHE A 404 -0.57 -12.75 -20.23
N ILE A 405 -0.47 -13.81 -21.02
CA ILE A 405 -0.06 -15.13 -20.54
C ILE A 405 1.36 -15.10 -19.97
N VAL A 406 2.30 -14.46 -20.67
CA VAL A 406 3.68 -14.30 -20.17
C VAL A 406 3.71 -13.54 -18.85
N MET A 407 2.95 -12.44 -18.74
CA MET A 407 2.88 -11.66 -17.50
C MET A 407 2.15 -12.40 -16.38
N LEU A 408 1.14 -13.21 -16.68
CA LEU A 408 0.47 -14.06 -15.70
C LEU A 408 1.42 -15.14 -15.14
N VAL A 409 2.19 -15.80 -16.00
CA VAL A 409 3.21 -16.77 -15.56
C VAL A 409 4.28 -16.09 -14.69
N ALA A 410 4.76 -14.92 -15.12
CA ALA A 410 5.71 -14.13 -14.32
C ALA A 410 5.12 -13.70 -12.96
N ALA A 411 3.83 -13.34 -12.93
CA ALA A 411 3.12 -13.01 -11.70
C ALA A 411 3.01 -14.20 -10.74
N ILE A 412 2.68 -15.38 -11.24
CA ILE A 412 2.59 -16.61 -10.43
C ILE A 412 3.96 -16.95 -9.83
N ILE A 413 5.01 -16.95 -10.66
CA ILE A 413 6.38 -17.24 -10.20
C ILE A 413 6.84 -16.21 -9.17
N GLY A 414 6.59 -14.93 -9.41
CA GLY A 414 6.98 -13.84 -8.51
C GLY A 414 6.23 -13.82 -7.17
N CYS A 415 5.12 -14.56 -7.02
CA CYS A 415 4.45 -14.77 -5.73
C CYS A 415 5.15 -15.82 -4.84
N ALA A 416 6.03 -16.64 -5.41
CA ALA A 416 6.82 -17.60 -4.63
C ALA A 416 7.94 -16.90 -3.85
N PRO A 417 8.35 -17.43 -2.68
CA PRO A 417 9.42 -16.87 -1.85
C PRO A 417 10.79 -17.10 -2.49
N ILE A 418 11.09 -16.36 -3.55
CA ILE A 418 12.34 -16.50 -4.32
C ILE A 418 13.56 -16.05 -3.50
N LYS A 419 13.40 -15.00 -2.66
CA LYS A 419 14.49 -14.45 -1.86
C LYS A 419 15.12 -15.46 -0.90
N PRO A 420 14.38 -16.24 -0.09
CA PRO A 420 14.97 -17.30 0.73
C PRO A 420 15.67 -18.39 -0.08
N ILE A 421 15.21 -18.65 -1.29
CA ILE A 421 15.85 -19.61 -2.20
C ILE A 421 17.18 -19.04 -2.70
N ALA A 422 17.17 -17.79 -3.17
CA ALA A 422 18.38 -17.10 -3.62
C ALA A 422 19.42 -16.94 -2.48
N ASP A 423 18.97 -16.64 -1.26
CA ASP A 423 19.83 -16.52 -0.08
C ASP A 423 20.47 -17.87 0.31
N LYS A 424 19.76 -18.98 0.16
CA LYS A 424 20.34 -20.34 0.35
C LYS A 424 21.48 -20.63 -0.64
N PHE A 425 21.35 -20.20 -1.88
CA PHE A 425 22.45 -20.31 -2.86
C PHE A 425 23.62 -19.36 -2.57
N ARG A 426 23.36 -18.26 -1.86
CA ARG A 426 24.38 -17.28 -1.46
C ARG A 426 25.19 -17.74 -0.24
N ILE A 427 24.60 -18.46 0.71
CA ILE A 427 25.23 -18.91 1.97
C ILE A 427 26.15 -20.13 1.74
N ASN A 428 25.92 -20.96 0.74
CA ASN A 428 26.74 -22.14 0.45
C ASN A 428 28.07 -21.82 -0.25
N GLY A 429 28.42 -20.56 -0.44
CA GLY A 429 29.65 -20.07 -1.07
C GLY A 429 30.71 -19.64 -0.04
N SER A 430 31.09 -20.50 0.92
CA SER A 430 32.21 -20.22 1.80
C SER A 430 33.57 -20.28 1.06
N ALA A 431 34.24 -19.14 1.09
CA ALA A 431 35.72 -18.97 1.12
C ALA A 431 36.56 -19.68 0.06
N THR A 432 36.71 -19.05 -1.11
CA THR A 432 37.99 -19.05 -1.86
C THR A 432 37.96 -17.90 -2.90
N ALA A 433 39.14 -17.40 -3.31
CA ALA A 433 39.29 -16.25 -4.27
C ALA A 433 38.51 -16.41 -5.62
N LEU A 434 38.19 -17.65 -6.00
CA LEU A 434 37.30 -17.97 -7.15
C LEU A 434 35.85 -17.61 -6.91
N VAL A 435 35.39 -17.55 -5.64
CA VAL A 435 34.03 -17.14 -5.27
C VAL A 435 33.84 -15.65 -5.47
N GLY A 436 34.85 -14.83 -5.16
CA GLY A 436 34.79 -13.37 -5.37
C GLY A 436 34.60 -13.00 -6.85
N LYS A 437 35.29 -13.68 -7.78
CA LYS A 437 35.15 -13.42 -9.23
C LYS A 437 33.79 -13.85 -9.77
N LYS A 438 33.27 -15.00 -9.37
CA LYS A 438 31.91 -15.45 -9.73
C LYS A 438 30.81 -14.57 -9.11
N GLN A 439 31.02 -14.08 -7.89
CA GLN A 439 30.09 -13.18 -7.21
C GLN A 439 30.04 -11.81 -7.89
N ASN A 440 31.18 -11.28 -8.34
CA ASN A 440 31.25 -10.04 -9.10
C ASN A 440 30.56 -10.17 -10.48
N VAL A 441 30.74 -11.29 -11.18
CA VAL A 441 30.05 -11.55 -12.46
C VAL A 441 28.54 -11.64 -12.24
N ALA A 442 28.07 -12.37 -11.24
CA ALA A 442 26.64 -12.47 -10.93
C ALA A 442 26.03 -11.11 -10.60
N GLN A 443 26.71 -10.29 -9.82
CA GLN A 443 26.28 -8.91 -9.51
C GLN A 443 26.23 -8.04 -10.78
N THR A 444 27.26 -8.10 -11.64
CA THR A 444 27.28 -7.38 -12.91
C THR A 444 26.10 -7.78 -13.79
N VAL A 445 25.83 -9.08 -13.92
CA VAL A 445 24.66 -9.57 -14.69
C VAL A 445 23.35 -9.01 -14.13
N LEU A 446 23.18 -9.00 -12.80
CA LEU A 446 21.99 -8.45 -12.15
C LEU A 446 21.82 -6.94 -12.42
N TYR A 447 22.91 -6.16 -12.46
CA TYR A 447 22.84 -4.73 -12.81
C TYR A 447 22.48 -4.53 -14.29
N VAL A 448 23.06 -5.31 -15.21
CA VAL A 448 22.73 -5.26 -16.63
C VAL A 448 21.25 -5.61 -16.86
N LEU A 449 20.74 -6.66 -16.19
CA LEU A 449 19.34 -7.04 -16.26
C LEU A 449 18.43 -5.95 -15.69
N ALA A 450 18.78 -5.36 -14.55
CA ALA A 450 18.02 -4.27 -13.96
C ALA A 450 17.99 -3.04 -14.90
N PHE A 451 19.10 -2.69 -15.53
CA PHE A 451 19.16 -1.58 -16.48
C PHE A 451 18.32 -1.86 -17.74
N ALA A 452 18.42 -3.06 -18.32
CA ALA A 452 17.59 -3.48 -19.44
C ALA A 452 16.09 -3.43 -19.07
N MET A 453 15.74 -3.84 -17.86
CA MET A 453 14.37 -3.78 -17.35
C MET A 453 13.88 -2.34 -17.17
N LEU A 454 14.74 -1.44 -16.69
CA LEU A 454 14.42 0.00 -16.61
C LEU A 454 14.11 0.58 -18.00
N ILE A 455 14.97 0.31 -18.99
CA ILE A 455 14.76 0.76 -20.38
C ILE A 455 13.42 0.21 -20.90
N TRP A 456 13.15 -1.06 -20.67
CA TRP A 456 11.88 -1.67 -21.10
C TRP A 456 10.66 -1.01 -20.45
N CYS A 457 10.73 -0.72 -19.13
CA CYS A 457 9.66 0.03 -18.46
C CYS A 457 9.47 1.43 -19.06
N ILE A 458 10.54 2.14 -19.37
CA ILE A 458 10.47 3.47 -20.00
C ILE A 458 9.80 3.37 -21.38
N ILE A 459 10.18 2.40 -22.22
CA ILE A 459 9.58 2.16 -23.53
C ILE A 459 8.08 1.85 -23.38
N ARG A 460 7.70 1.01 -22.43
CA ARG A 460 6.28 0.71 -22.18
C ARG A 460 5.50 1.92 -21.72
N LEU A 461 6.08 2.75 -20.85
CA LEU A 461 5.44 3.99 -20.36
C LEU A 461 5.29 5.05 -21.44
N SER A 462 6.20 5.10 -22.42
CA SER A 462 6.09 6.03 -23.56
C SER A 462 5.04 5.57 -24.59
N GLY A 463 4.78 4.28 -24.68
CA GLY A 463 3.87 3.69 -25.67
C GLY A 463 2.42 3.50 -25.19
N THR A 464 2.09 3.80 -23.92
CA THR A 464 0.73 3.61 -23.39
C THR A 464 0.34 4.70 -22.40
N SER A 465 -0.89 5.18 -22.49
CA SER A 465 -1.50 6.09 -21.50
C SER A 465 -2.09 5.35 -20.29
N TYR A 466 -2.27 4.02 -20.38
CA TYR A 466 -2.83 3.24 -19.30
C TYR A 466 -1.78 3.00 -18.20
N ASN A 467 -1.86 3.78 -17.15
CA ASN A 467 -0.98 3.68 -15.99
C ASN A 467 -1.74 4.05 -14.70
N PRO A 468 -2.87 3.38 -14.40
CA PRO A 468 -3.64 3.67 -13.21
C PRO A 468 -2.83 3.31 -11.98
N PHE A 469 -3.09 4.01 -10.88
CA PHE A 469 -2.60 3.61 -9.57
C PHE A 469 -3.80 3.33 -8.67
N ILE A 470 -3.83 2.13 -8.09
CA ILE A 470 -5.02 1.61 -7.42
C ILE A 470 -5.51 2.52 -6.27
N TYR A 471 -4.58 3.20 -5.58
CA TYR A 471 -4.92 4.13 -4.49
C TYR A 471 -5.50 5.48 -4.93
N PHE A 472 -5.54 5.79 -6.23
CA PHE A 472 -6.25 6.96 -6.73
C PHE A 472 -7.75 6.69 -6.98
N ARG A 473 -8.16 5.45 -6.81
CA ARG A 473 -9.54 5.04 -6.96
C ARG A 473 -10.35 5.15 -5.64
N PHE A 474 -9.67 5.26 -4.52
CA PHE A 474 -10.28 5.16 -3.18
C PHE A 474 -10.20 6.47 -2.41
#